data_d998353560447fea5fcbe6bde8887e1a
#
_entry.id   d998353560447fea5fcbe6bde8887e1a
#
_cell.length_a   1.000
_cell.length_b   1.000
_cell.length_c   1.000
_cell.angle_alpha   90.00
_cell.angle_beta   90.00
_cell.angle_gamma   90.00
#
_symmetry.space_group_name_H-M   'P 1'
#
loop_
_entity.id
_entity.type
_entity.pdbx_description
1 polymer ?
#
loop_
_entity_poly.entity_id
_entity_poly.type
_entity_poly.pdbx_seq_one_letter_code
_entity_poly.pdbx_strand_id
1 'polypeptide(L)'
;IMVDVTNYSLTYSVCGHENHMSPDDHYQDLKRIISAATGKAHRINVIMPFLYEGRQHRRTKRESLDCALALRELSAMGVSNIITFDAHDPRVQNSIPLKGFDNFFPTYQFLKALVKNVPDFKLDNDHLMIISPDEGAMSRAVYFSNILGVDMGMFYKRRDYSTVVNGKNPIVAHEFLGDSVEGKDVVIIDDMISSGESMLDVARQLKERKAGRVFVCTTYGLFTDGVAKFDEYYEKGWLDRVITTNLNYRI
;
A
#
# COMPACT_ATOMS: atom_id res chain seq x y z
N ILE A 1 3.01 -12.76 -18.45
CA ILE A 1 2.38 -11.47 -18.79
C ILE A 1 2.56 -10.56 -17.59
N MET A 2 3.01 -9.32 -17.82
CA MET A 2 3.12 -8.31 -16.77
C MET A 2 2.24 -7.12 -17.13
N VAL A 3 1.50 -6.59 -16.15
CA VAL A 3 0.60 -5.45 -16.32
C VAL A 3 0.72 -4.49 -15.13
N ASP A 4 0.85 -3.20 -15.41
CA ASP A 4 0.68 -2.14 -14.44
C ASP A 4 -0.69 -1.48 -14.64
N VAL A 5 -1.64 -1.84 -13.79
CA VAL A 5 -3.02 -1.30 -13.85
C VAL A 5 -3.11 0.15 -13.38
N THR A 6 -2.03 0.70 -12.81
CA THR A 6 -1.97 2.09 -12.35
C THR A 6 -1.36 3.04 -13.37
N ASN A 7 -0.96 2.53 -14.54
CA ASN A 7 -0.30 3.33 -15.57
C ASN A 7 -1.32 4.27 -16.27
N TYR A 8 -1.27 5.53 -15.91
CA TYR A 8 -2.11 6.58 -16.49
C TYR A 8 -1.48 7.30 -17.70
N SER A 9 -0.28 6.88 -18.14
CA SER A 9 0.41 7.53 -19.26
C SER A 9 -0.16 7.16 -20.63
N LEU A 10 -0.87 6.01 -20.71
CA LEU A 10 -1.50 5.59 -21.95
C LEU A 10 -2.83 6.30 -22.14
N THR A 11 -3.05 6.83 -23.34
CA THR A 11 -4.25 7.59 -23.68
C THR A 11 -4.92 7.06 -24.92
N TYR A 12 -6.19 7.38 -25.07
CA TYR A 12 -6.98 7.16 -26.28
C TYR A 12 -7.92 8.33 -26.54
N SER A 13 -8.31 8.55 -27.79
CA SER A 13 -9.18 9.64 -28.16
C SER A 13 -10.59 9.18 -28.53
N VAL A 14 -11.61 9.83 -27.97
CA VAL A 14 -13.02 9.65 -28.33
C VAL A 14 -13.65 11.02 -28.57
N CYS A 15 -14.27 11.21 -29.71
CA CYS A 15 -14.90 12.48 -30.11
C CYS A 15 -13.98 13.72 -30.00
N GLY A 16 -12.69 13.54 -30.25
CA GLY A 16 -11.68 14.62 -30.13
C GLY A 16 -11.21 14.90 -28.72
N HIS A 17 -11.69 14.17 -27.71
CA HIS A 17 -11.22 14.27 -26.32
C HIS A 17 -10.20 13.17 -26.02
N GLU A 18 -9.09 13.55 -25.42
CA GLU A 18 -8.11 12.62 -24.89
C GLU A 18 -8.54 12.08 -23.54
N ASN A 19 -8.49 10.76 -23.36
CA ASN A 19 -8.79 10.06 -22.14
C ASN A 19 -7.60 9.21 -21.71
N HIS A 20 -7.28 9.20 -20.44
CA HIS A 20 -6.30 8.28 -19.88
C HIS A 20 -6.92 6.91 -19.63
N MET A 21 -6.14 5.84 -19.87
CA MET A 21 -6.58 4.49 -19.55
C MET A 21 -6.75 4.33 -18.04
N SER A 22 -7.91 3.81 -17.65
CA SER A 22 -8.24 3.46 -16.27
C SER A 22 -7.65 2.10 -15.87
N PRO A 23 -7.62 1.75 -14.57
CA PRO A 23 -7.32 0.38 -14.12
C PRO A 23 -8.18 -0.68 -14.80
N ASP A 24 -9.45 -0.38 -15.08
CA ASP A 24 -10.38 -1.27 -15.77
C ASP A 24 -9.95 -1.51 -17.22
N ASP A 25 -9.51 -0.48 -17.93
CA ASP A 25 -9.00 -0.59 -19.29
C ASP A 25 -7.78 -1.52 -19.35
N HIS A 26 -6.83 -1.33 -18.44
CA HIS A 26 -5.64 -2.19 -18.34
C HIS A 26 -5.99 -3.62 -17.97
N TYR A 27 -6.94 -3.82 -17.05
CA TYR A 27 -7.41 -5.14 -16.69
C TYR A 27 -8.11 -5.83 -17.87
N GLN A 28 -8.90 -5.09 -18.64
CA GLN A 28 -9.54 -5.61 -19.85
C GLN A 28 -8.52 -5.98 -20.94
N ASP A 29 -7.45 -5.17 -21.11
CA ASP A 29 -6.35 -5.50 -22.03
C ASP A 29 -5.58 -6.73 -21.58
N LEU A 30 -5.34 -6.90 -20.28
CA LEU A 30 -4.77 -8.13 -19.74
C LEU A 30 -5.59 -9.36 -20.17
N LYS A 31 -6.90 -9.32 -20.06
CA LYS A 31 -7.78 -10.43 -20.46
C LYS A 31 -7.69 -10.71 -21.97
N ARG A 32 -7.62 -9.68 -22.80
CA ARG A 32 -7.44 -9.82 -24.27
C ARG A 32 -6.11 -10.50 -24.59
N ILE A 33 -5.02 -10.12 -23.91
CA ILE A 33 -3.69 -10.72 -24.09
C ILE A 33 -3.70 -12.19 -23.64
N ILE A 34 -4.31 -12.50 -22.48
CA ILE A 34 -4.47 -13.88 -22.01
C ILE A 34 -5.24 -14.71 -23.04
N SER A 35 -6.36 -14.20 -23.55
CA SER A 35 -7.17 -14.86 -24.56
C SER A 35 -6.39 -15.15 -25.84
N ALA A 36 -5.58 -14.19 -26.31
CA ALA A 36 -4.74 -14.36 -27.49
C ALA A 36 -3.59 -15.37 -27.28
N ALA A 37 -3.08 -15.51 -26.05
CA ALA A 37 -2.02 -16.45 -25.71
C ALA A 37 -2.52 -17.87 -25.43
N THR A 38 -3.80 -18.01 -25.08
CA THR A 38 -4.43 -19.31 -24.77
C THR A 38 -4.38 -20.26 -25.96
N GLY A 39 -4.07 -21.52 -25.71
CA GLY A 39 -3.91 -22.54 -26.77
C GLY A 39 -2.53 -22.54 -27.47
N LYS A 40 -1.68 -21.57 -27.20
CA LYS A 40 -0.28 -21.51 -27.66
C LYS A 40 0.72 -21.59 -26.50
N ALA A 41 0.41 -20.93 -25.38
CA ALA A 41 1.24 -20.97 -24.19
C ALA A 41 1.04 -22.28 -23.40
N HIS A 42 2.14 -22.90 -22.97
CA HIS A 42 2.08 -24.07 -22.10
C HIS A 42 1.56 -23.69 -20.69
N ARG A 43 1.93 -22.52 -20.21
CA ARG A 43 1.51 -21.97 -18.90
C ARG A 43 1.45 -20.46 -18.98
N ILE A 44 0.45 -19.87 -18.35
CA ILE A 44 0.30 -18.42 -18.25
C ILE A 44 0.42 -18.02 -16.79
N ASN A 45 1.39 -17.18 -16.48
CA ASN A 45 1.52 -16.49 -15.20
C ASN A 45 1.28 -14.99 -15.43
N VAL A 46 0.62 -14.34 -14.47
CA VAL A 46 0.37 -12.90 -14.49
C VAL A 46 1.18 -12.25 -13.38
N ILE A 47 1.97 -11.25 -13.73
CA ILE A 47 2.64 -10.36 -12.77
C ILE A 47 1.87 -9.05 -12.77
N MET A 48 1.19 -8.77 -11.69
CA MET A 48 0.38 -7.58 -11.48
C MET A 48 0.90 -6.89 -10.21
N PRO A 49 1.90 -6.00 -10.31
CA PRO A 49 2.52 -5.40 -9.13
C PRO A 49 1.47 -4.81 -8.19
N PHE A 50 0.70 -3.84 -8.63
CA PHE A 50 -0.47 -3.34 -7.91
C PHE A 50 -1.67 -4.24 -8.22
N LEU A 51 -2.19 -4.93 -7.20
CA LEU A 51 -3.30 -5.86 -7.40
C LEU A 51 -4.59 -5.10 -7.75
N TYR A 52 -5.14 -5.37 -8.95
CA TYR A 52 -6.38 -4.79 -9.40
C TYR A 52 -7.51 -5.04 -8.39
N GLU A 53 -8.21 -3.98 -8.01
CA GLU A 53 -9.27 -3.97 -6.98
C GLU A 53 -8.83 -4.55 -5.61
N GLY A 54 -7.54 -4.55 -5.31
CA GLY A 54 -6.99 -5.11 -4.07
C GLY A 54 -7.57 -4.53 -2.79
N ARG A 55 -8.07 -3.28 -2.82
CA ARG A 55 -8.74 -2.64 -1.67
C ARG A 55 -10.18 -3.11 -1.48
N GLN A 56 -10.82 -3.66 -2.51
CA GLN A 56 -12.13 -4.30 -2.44
C GLN A 56 -11.99 -5.80 -2.10
N HIS A 57 -11.31 -6.08 -1.00
CA HIS A 57 -10.93 -7.43 -0.55
C HIS A 57 -11.95 -8.11 0.35
N ARG A 58 -12.88 -7.35 0.92
CA ARG A 58 -13.94 -7.85 1.80
C ARG A 58 -15.25 -7.09 1.55
N ARG A 59 -16.34 -7.74 1.90
CA ARG A 59 -17.69 -7.19 1.76
C ARG A 59 -18.38 -7.20 3.13
N THR A 60 -18.90 -6.07 3.55
CA THR A 60 -19.61 -5.90 4.82
C THR A 60 -21.09 -5.58 4.63
N LYS A 61 -21.48 -5.09 3.45
CA LYS A 61 -22.84 -4.70 3.07
C LYS A 61 -23.16 -5.25 1.66
N ARG A 62 -24.19 -4.69 1.02
CA ARG A 62 -24.52 -4.99 -0.39
C ARG A 62 -23.57 -4.22 -1.33
N GLU A 63 -22.40 -4.73 -1.47
CA GLU A 63 -21.32 -4.21 -2.32
C GLU A 63 -20.69 -5.35 -3.11
N SER A 64 -20.04 -5.04 -4.22
CA SER A 64 -19.30 -6.03 -5.00
C SER A 64 -18.04 -6.48 -4.26
N LEU A 65 -17.55 -7.68 -4.56
CA LEU A 65 -16.28 -8.20 -4.07
C LEU A 65 -15.29 -8.29 -5.24
N ASP A 66 -14.91 -7.13 -5.76
CA ASP A 66 -14.28 -7.00 -7.08
C ASP A 66 -12.92 -7.70 -7.17
N CYS A 67 -12.09 -7.64 -6.12
CA CYS A 67 -10.82 -8.35 -6.11
C CYS A 67 -11.01 -9.87 -6.29
N ALA A 68 -11.95 -10.47 -5.56
CA ALA A 68 -12.21 -11.90 -5.65
C ALA A 68 -12.80 -12.29 -7.02
N LEU A 69 -13.67 -11.44 -7.57
CA LEU A 69 -14.24 -11.66 -8.91
C LEU A 69 -13.15 -11.61 -9.97
N ALA A 70 -12.26 -10.61 -9.93
CA ALA A 70 -11.15 -10.47 -10.87
C ALA A 70 -10.19 -11.68 -10.79
N LEU A 71 -9.79 -12.11 -9.60
CA LEU A 71 -8.91 -13.26 -9.43
C LEU A 71 -9.56 -14.56 -9.97
N ARG A 72 -10.86 -14.76 -9.72
CA ARG A 72 -11.60 -15.92 -10.25
C ARG A 72 -11.74 -15.88 -11.77
N GLU A 73 -11.94 -14.72 -12.34
CA GLU A 73 -12.01 -14.53 -13.79
C GLU A 73 -10.67 -14.92 -14.45
N LEU A 74 -9.55 -14.41 -13.96
CA LEU A 74 -8.22 -14.79 -14.45
C LEU A 74 -7.95 -16.29 -14.28
N SER A 75 -8.36 -16.87 -13.14
CA SER A 75 -8.26 -18.31 -12.90
C SER A 75 -9.07 -19.13 -13.92
N ALA A 76 -10.30 -18.71 -14.23
CA ALA A 76 -11.17 -19.35 -15.23
C ALA A 76 -10.61 -19.23 -16.66
N MET A 77 -9.87 -18.17 -16.96
CA MET A 77 -9.17 -17.97 -18.23
C MET A 77 -7.90 -18.81 -18.38
N GLY A 78 -7.55 -19.64 -17.39
CA GLY A 78 -6.39 -20.54 -17.46
C GLY A 78 -5.10 -19.99 -16.88
N VAL A 79 -5.12 -18.84 -16.19
CA VAL A 79 -3.96 -18.34 -15.46
C VAL A 79 -3.58 -19.35 -14.37
N SER A 80 -2.30 -19.74 -14.33
CA SER A 80 -1.78 -20.73 -13.40
C SER A 80 -1.29 -20.11 -12.11
N ASN A 81 -0.71 -18.91 -12.18
CA ASN A 81 -0.17 -18.20 -11.03
C ASN A 81 -0.33 -16.69 -11.20
N ILE A 82 -0.67 -16.02 -10.11
CA ILE A 82 -0.73 -14.56 -10.02
C ILE A 82 0.35 -14.11 -9.04
N ILE A 83 1.19 -13.19 -9.48
CA ILE A 83 2.30 -12.62 -8.70
C ILE A 83 1.99 -11.15 -8.47
N THR A 84 1.99 -10.75 -7.21
CA THR A 84 1.75 -9.37 -6.80
C THR A 84 2.73 -8.94 -5.71
N PHE A 85 2.76 -7.65 -5.41
CA PHE A 85 3.59 -7.10 -4.35
C PHE A 85 2.71 -6.41 -3.32
N ASP A 86 2.90 -6.75 -2.06
CA ASP A 86 2.26 -6.13 -0.90
C ASP A 86 0.75 -5.92 -1.09
N ALA A 87 0.05 -7.01 -1.40
CA ALA A 87 -1.41 -6.99 -1.53
C ALA A 87 -2.04 -6.39 -0.26
N HIS A 88 -3.01 -5.48 -0.44
CA HIS A 88 -3.68 -4.78 0.66
C HIS A 88 -4.20 -5.75 1.74
N ASP A 89 -4.75 -6.87 1.30
CA ASP A 89 -5.08 -8.02 2.18
C ASP A 89 -4.69 -9.32 1.45
N PRO A 90 -3.63 -10.04 1.90
CA PRO A 90 -3.18 -11.27 1.24
C PRO A 90 -4.19 -12.42 1.30
N ARG A 91 -5.25 -12.32 2.13
CA ARG A 91 -6.32 -13.33 2.20
C ARG A 91 -7.19 -13.39 0.95
N VAL A 92 -7.05 -12.43 0.02
CA VAL A 92 -7.71 -12.48 -1.30
C VAL A 92 -7.36 -13.76 -2.08
N GLN A 93 -6.19 -14.35 -1.83
CA GLN A 93 -5.77 -15.65 -2.38
C GLN A 93 -6.79 -16.78 -2.11
N ASN A 94 -7.57 -16.66 -1.03
CA ASN A 94 -8.58 -17.67 -0.67
C ASN A 94 -9.72 -17.75 -1.72
N SER A 95 -9.85 -16.77 -2.58
CA SER A 95 -10.83 -16.80 -3.69
C SER A 95 -10.44 -17.77 -4.82
N ILE A 96 -9.16 -18.16 -4.90
CA ILE A 96 -8.60 -19.04 -5.96
C ILE A 96 -7.75 -20.18 -5.36
N PRO A 97 -8.31 -21.04 -4.48
CA PRO A 97 -7.55 -21.99 -3.66
C PRO A 97 -6.80 -23.06 -4.46
N LEU A 98 -7.12 -23.24 -5.74
CA LEU A 98 -6.48 -24.25 -6.63
C LEU A 98 -5.47 -23.61 -7.60
N LYS A 99 -5.11 -22.36 -7.42
CA LYS A 99 -4.15 -21.62 -8.26
C LYS A 99 -3.04 -21.02 -7.41
N GLY A 100 -1.89 -20.78 -8.04
CA GLY A 100 -0.79 -20.08 -7.38
C GLY A 100 -1.12 -18.60 -7.17
N PHE A 101 -0.72 -18.11 -6.00
CA PHE A 101 -0.75 -16.69 -5.67
C PHE A 101 0.48 -16.35 -4.85
N ASP A 102 1.38 -15.57 -5.42
CA ASP A 102 2.61 -15.13 -4.76
C ASP A 102 2.52 -13.65 -4.43
N ASN A 103 2.65 -13.33 -3.15
CA ASN A 103 2.66 -11.97 -2.65
C ASN A 103 4.02 -11.65 -2.02
N PHE A 104 4.77 -10.70 -2.60
CA PHE A 104 6.10 -10.32 -2.15
C PHE A 104 6.07 -8.98 -1.42
N PHE A 105 6.83 -8.89 -0.32
CA PHE A 105 7.00 -7.65 0.43
C PHE A 105 8.33 -6.98 0.10
N PRO A 106 8.37 -5.65 -0.12
CA PRO A 106 9.59 -4.91 -0.45
C PRO A 106 10.47 -4.57 0.76
N THR A 107 10.31 -5.27 1.88
CA THR A 107 10.99 -5.01 3.15
C THR A 107 12.50 -4.84 2.99
N TYR A 108 13.15 -5.75 2.27
CA TYR A 108 14.59 -5.64 2.00
C TYR A 108 14.96 -4.36 1.25
N GLN A 109 14.14 -3.95 0.28
CA GLN A 109 14.40 -2.73 -0.51
C GLN A 109 14.25 -1.48 0.34
N PHE A 110 13.27 -1.46 1.26
CA PHE A 110 13.10 -0.35 2.20
C PHE A 110 14.28 -0.26 3.17
N LEU A 111 14.71 -1.37 3.75
CA LEU A 111 15.87 -1.39 4.65
C LEU A 111 17.13 -0.91 3.92
N LYS A 112 17.36 -1.42 2.71
CA LYS A 112 18.49 -1.00 1.89
C LYS A 112 18.45 0.50 1.58
N ALA A 113 17.26 1.04 1.30
CA ALA A 113 17.09 2.46 1.01
C ALA A 113 17.32 3.32 2.26
N LEU A 114 16.80 2.91 3.42
CA LEU A 114 17.01 3.61 4.70
C LEU A 114 18.50 3.65 5.05
N VAL A 115 19.15 2.50 5.12
CA VAL A 115 20.58 2.41 5.48
C VAL A 115 21.48 3.18 4.51
N LYS A 116 21.16 3.16 3.20
CA LYS A 116 21.95 3.85 2.18
C LYS A 116 21.79 5.38 2.20
N ASN A 117 20.57 5.86 2.48
CA ASN A 117 20.23 7.27 2.24
C ASN A 117 20.01 8.07 3.54
N VAL A 118 20.00 7.43 4.69
CA VAL A 118 19.83 8.09 5.97
C VAL A 118 21.14 7.98 6.76
N PRO A 119 21.86 9.10 6.97
CA PRO A 119 23.08 9.09 7.75
C PRO A 119 22.83 8.59 9.17
N ASP A 120 23.75 7.80 9.70
CA ASP A 120 23.75 7.29 11.08
C ASP A 120 22.45 6.55 11.47
N PHE A 121 21.78 5.93 10.50
CA PHE A 121 20.58 5.14 10.74
C PHE A 121 20.94 3.83 11.46
N LYS A 122 20.38 3.62 12.65
CA LYS A 122 20.65 2.47 13.49
C LYS A 122 19.47 1.49 13.50
N LEU A 123 19.78 0.20 13.43
CA LEU A 123 18.82 -0.90 13.37
C LEU A 123 18.77 -1.64 14.73
N ASP A 124 18.57 -0.92 15.80
CA ASP A 124 18.47 -1.48 17.15
C ASP A 124 17.28 -0.89 17.92
N ASN A 125 16.86 -1.58 18.96
CA ASN A 125 15.66 -1.24 19.72
C ASN A 125 15.74 0.07 20.50
N ASP A 126 16.96 0.52 20.84
CA ASP A 126 17.16 1.78 21.56
C ASP A 126 16.94 3.00 20.65
N HIS A 127 17.16 2.83 19.35
CA HIS A 127 17.17 3.94 18.39
C HIS A 127 16.05 3.89 17.34
N LEU A 128 15.39 2.75 17.16
CA LEU A 128 14.40 2.56 16.10
C LEU A 128 13.10 1.94 16.63
N MET A 129 11.97 2.44 16.15
CA MET A 129 10.67 1.80 16.34
C MET A 129 9.90 1.78 15.03
N ILE A 130 9.23 0.66 14.77
CA ILE A 130 8.33 0.52 13.60
C ILE A 130 6.93 0.96 13.99
N ILE A 131 6.28 1.71 13.11
CA ILE A 131 4.96 2.30 13.40
C ILE A 131 3.93 1.81 12.38
N SER A 132 2.84 1.26 12.89
CA SER A 132 1.63 1.03 12.10
C SER A 132 0.76 2.28 12.14
N PRO A 133 0.39 2.89 10.99
CA PRO A 133 -0.44 4.09 10.96
C PRO A 133 -1.89 3.82 11.34
N ASP A 134 -2.35 2.57 11.25
CA ASP A 134 -3.67 2.12 11.69
C ASP A 134 -3.71 0.58 11.84
N GLU A 135 -4.90 0.05 12.14
CA GLU A 135 -5.11 -1.39 12.31
C GLU A 135 -4.87 -2.20 11.03
N GLY A 136 -5.13 -1.60 9.87
CA GLY A 136 -4.98 -2.27 8.57
C GLY A 136 -3.52 -2.60 8.23
N ALA A 137 -2.59 -1.74 8.61
CA ALA A 137 -1.17 -1.92 8.36
C ALA A 137 -0.44 -2.76 9.43
N MET A 138 -1.11 -3.13 10.53
CA MET A 138 -0.49 -3.79 11.68
C MET A 138 0.30 -5.05 11.32
N SER A 139 -0.23 -5.90 10.46
CA SER A 139 0.46 -7.15 10.05
C SER A 139 1.78 -6.88 9.33
N ARG A 140 1.86 -5.80 8.53
CA ARG A 140 3.09 -5.35 7.87
C ARG A 140 4.11 -4.83 8.87
N ALA A 141 3.66 -4.00 9.81
CA ALA A 141 4.52 -3.45 10.85
C ALA A 141 5.09 -4.57 11.74
N VAL A 142 4.26 -5.56 12.14
CA VAL A 142 4.72 -6.75 12.88
C VAL A 142 5.76 -7.54 12.08
N TYR A 143 5.51 -7.78 10.79
CA TYR A 143 6.47 -8.49 9.95
C TYR A 143 7.81 -7.75 9.86
N PHE A 144 7.76 -6.44 9.68
CA PHE A 144 8.95 -5.60 9.55
C PHE A 144 9.74 -5.50 10.88
N SER A 145 9.03 -5.31 12.00
CA SER A 145 9.65 -5.25 13.34
C SER A 145 10.29 -6.58 13.71
N ASN A 146 9.65 -7.70 13.40
CA ASN A 146 10.20 -9.05 13.66
C ASN A 146 11.49 -9.32 12.88
N ILE A 147 11.58 -8.89 11.61
CA ILE A 147 12.81 -9.04 10.82
C ILE A 147 13.96 -8.26 11.45
N LEU A 148 13.69 -7.09 12.01
CA LEU A 148 14.70 -6.21 12.60
C LEU A 148 14.98 -6.51 14.07
N GLY A 149 14.08 -7.22 14.76
CA GLY A 149 14.18 -7.41 16.20
C GLY A 149 13.97 -6.13 17.00
N VAL A 150 13.13 -5.20 16.51
CA VAL A 150 12.83 -3.91 17.16
C VAL A 150 11.36 -3.83 17.57
N ASP A 151 11.06 -2.93 18.51
CA ASP A 151 9.69 -2.69 18.96
C ASP A 151 8.82 -2.07 17.87
N MET A 152 7.51 -2.23 18.04
CA MET A 152 6.52 -1.57 17.22
C MET A 152 5.52 -0.79 18.06
N GLY A 153 5.00 0.28 17.49
CA GLY A 153 3.84 1.01 17.96
C GLY A 153 2.76 1.07 16.90
N MET A 154 1.54 1.39 17.29
CA MET A 154 0.44 1.56 16.34
C MET A 154 -0.45 2.73 16.73
N PHE A 155 -1.08 3.32 15.73
CA PHE A 155 -2.16 4.27 15.92
C PHE A 155 -3.51 3.59 15.78
N TYR A 156 -4.37 3.84 16.74
CA TYR A 156 -5.74 3.34 16.76
C TYR A 156 -6.72 4.49 16.52
N LYS A 157 -7.57 4.35 15.50
CA LYS A 157 -8.61 5.34 15.17
C LYS A 157 -9.86 5.05 16.00
N ARG A 158 -9.98 5.67 17.16
CA ARG A 158 -11.21 5.59 17.95
C ARG A 158 -12.32 6.39 17.27
N ARG A 159 -13.43 5.71 16.94
CA ARG A 159 -14.60 6.32 16.34
C ARG A 159 -15.69 6.55 17.39
N ASP A 160 -16.41 7.65 17.26
CA ASP A 160 -17.63 7.87 18.02
C ASP A 160 -18.79 7.14 17.32
N TYR A 161 -19.21 6.04 17.93
CA TYR A 161 -20.34 5.26 17.43
C TYR A 161 -21.69 5.83 17.85
N SER A 162 -21.73 6.87 18.71
CA SER A 162 -22.96 7.54 19.14
C SER A 162 -23.47 8.54 18.10
N THR A 163 -22.61 9.02 17.22
CA THR A 163 -22.93 10.02 16.19
C THR A 163 -22.60 9.52 14.79
N VAL A 164 -23.41 9.94 13.81
CA VAL A 164 -23.18 9.65 12.39
C VAL A 164 -23.18 10.97 11.63
N VAL A 165 -22.06 11.31 10.99
CA VAL A 165 -21.92 12.50 10.15
C VAL A 165 -21.62 12.06 8.72
N ASN A 166 -22.45 12.47 7.77
CA ASN A 166 -22.33 12.08 6.35
C ASN A 166 -22.21 10.54 6.14
N GLY A 167 -22.99 9.75 6.91
CA GLY A 167 -22.98 8.29 6.81
C GLY A 167 -21.75 7.60 7.42
N LYS A 168 -20.88 8.32 8.11
CA LYS A 168 -19.69 7.79 8.80
C LYS A 168 -19.66 8.20 10.26
N ASN A 169 -19.14 7.32 11.10
CA ASN A 169 -18.85 7.66 12.49
C ASN A 169 -17.59 8.52 12.55
N PRO A 170 -17.63 9.73 13.13
CA PRO A 170 -16.46 10.60 13.20
C PRO A 170 -15.35 9.96 14.02
N ILE A 171 -14.09 10.24 13.60
CA ILE A 171 -12.92 9.86 14.38
C ILE A 171 -12.79 10.87 15.52
N VAL A 172 -12.84 10.41 16.77
CA VAL A 172 -12.73 11.26 17.95
C VAL A 172 -11.34 11.32 18.56
N ALA A 173 -10.52 10.32 18.28
CA ALA A 173 -9.11 10.32 18.69
C ALA A 173 -8.28 9.37 17.84
N HIS A 174 -7.02 9.75 17.62
CA HIS A 174 -5.95 8.84 17.22
C HIS A 174 -5.14 8.54 18.48
N GLU A 175 -5.30 7.35 19.03
CA GLU A 175 -4.57 6.91 20.22
C GLU A 175 -3.32 6.14 19.77
N PHE A 176 -2.18 6.46 20.36
CA PHE A 176 -0.95 5.72 20.15
C PHE A 176 -0.84 4.59 21.18
N LEU A 177 -0.60 3.40 20.70
CA LEU A 177 -0.36 2.19 21.51
C LEU A 177 1.07 1.71 21.22
N GLY A 178 1.91 1.71 22.24
CA GLY A 178 3.31 1.31 22.16
C GLY A 178 4.15 2.02 23.23
N ASP A 179 5.42 1.66 23.27
CA ASP A 179 6.39 2.29 24.15
C ASP A 179 6.76 3.72 23.70
N SER A 180 7.53 4.44 24.50
CA SER A 180 7.96 5.80 24.17
C SER A 180 8.76 5.84 22.88
N VAL A 181 8.40 6.76 22.00
CA VAL A 181 9.14 7.09 20.76
C VAL A 181 10.14 8.23 20.96
N GLU A 182 10.24 8.78 22.19
CA GLU A 182 11.07 9.95 22.47
C GLU A 182 12.54 9.69 22.12
N GLY A 183 13.08 10.50 21.22
CA GLY A 183 14.46 10.42 20.73
C GLY A 183 14.74 9.30 19.73
N LYS A 184 13.81 8.36 19.49
CA LYS A 184 13.99 7.28 18.52
C LYS A 184 13.66 7.75 17.10
N ASP A 185 14.35 7.19 16.13
CA ASP A 185 13.91 7.19 14.75
C ASP A 185 12.66 6.32 14.64
N VAL A 186 11.69 6.73 13.83
CA VAL A 186 10.46 5.97 13.61
C VAL A 186 10.22 5.73 12.13
N VAL A 187 9.83 4.52 11.77
CA VAL A 187 9.49 4.16 10.38
C VAL A 187 8.03 3.75 10.32
N ILE A 188 7.22 4.56 9.67
CA ILE A 188 5.82 4.27 9.39
C ILE A 188 5.76 3.34 8.19
N ILE A 189 5.08 2.20 8.33
CA ILE A 189 4.98 1.18 7.27
C ILE A 189 3.52 1.02 6.84
N ASP A 190 3.29 1.10 5.52
CA ASP A 190 1.97 0.79 4.94
C ASP A 190 2.13 0.20 3.53
N ASP A 191 1.04 -0.29 2.92
CA ASP A 191 1.05 -0.74 1.53
C ASP A 191 1.06 0.42 0.54
N MET A 192 0.31 1.48 0.82
CA MET A 192 0.21 2.59 -0.13
C MET A 192 0.00 3.95 0.52
N ILE A 193 0.44 4.98 -0.17
CA ILE A 193 0.02 6.36 0.03
C ILE A 193 -1.04 6.69 -1.01
N SER A 194 -2.30 6.93 -0.59
CA SER A 194 -3.33 7.52 -1.44
C SER A 194 -3.24 9.06 -1.37
N SER A 195 -4.12 9.75 -0.66
CA SER A 195 -3.98 11.19 -0.39
C SER A 195 -2.83 11.53 0.57
N GLY A 196 -2.47 10.58 1.43
CA GLY A 196 -1.43 10.75 2.45
C GLY A 196 -1.88 11.39 3.74
N GLU A 197 -3.11 11.89 3.85
CA GLU A 197 -3.58 12.65 5.03
C GLU A 197 -3.42 11.90 6.34
N SER A 198 -3.86 10.65 6.39
CA SER A 198 -3.74 9.84 7.62
C SER A 198 -2.28 9.62 8.03
N MET A 199 -1.40 9.43 7.06
CA MET A 199 0.02 9.17 7.29
C MET A 199 0.76 10.42 7.75
N LEU A 200 0.44 11.57 7.14
CA LEU A 200 0.97 12.86 7.53
C LEU A 200 0.51 13.24 8.95
N ASP A 201 -0.75 13.01 9.29
CA ASP A 201 -1.25 13.24 10.65
C ASP A 201 -0.51 12.35 11.69
N VAL A 202 -0.26 11.08 11.36
CA VAL A 202 0.56 10.18 12.20
C VAL A 202 1.98 10.71 12.36
N ALA A 203 2.60 11.19 11.27
CA ALA A 203 3.95 11.76 11.32
C ALA A 203 4.02 12.98 12.27
N ARG A 204 3.06 13.91 12.16
CA ARG A 204 2.93 15.06 13.06
C ARG A 204 2.80 14.62 14.53
N GLN A 205 1.89 13.68 14.80
CA GLN A 205 1.67 13.19 16.17
C GLN A 205 2.88 12.47 16.75
N LEU A 206 3.70 11.80 15.95
CA LEU A 206 4.96 11.21 16.40
C LEU A 206 5.98 12.30 16.79
N LYS A 207 6.06 13.38 16.02
CA LYS A 207 6.91 14.54 16.41
C LYS A 207 6.41 15.23 17.67
N GLU A 208 5.10 15.36 17.88
CA GLU A 208 4.53 15.86 19.14
C GLU A 208 4.90 14.98 20.34
N ARG A 209 5.13 13.68 20.11
CA ARG A 209 5.66 12.72 21.11
C ARG A 209 7.18 12.69 21.17
N LYS A 210 7.84 13.68 20.56
CA LYS A 210 9.29 13.88 20.53
C LYS A 210 10.07 12.75 19.84
N ALA A 211 9.47 12.07 18.86
CA ALA A 211 10.24 11.19 18.00
C ALA A 211 11.41 11.96 17.36
N GLY A 212 12.52 11.29 17.15
CA GLY A 212 13.69 11.83 16.49
C GLY A 212 13.39 12.13 15.02
N ARG A 213 13.76 11.23 14.12
CA ARG A 213 13.43 11.34 12.69
C ARG A 213 12.20 10.47 12.37
N VAL A 214 11.37 10.95 11.45
CA VAL A 214 10.15 10.26 11.00
C VAL A 214 10.29 9.90 9.53
N PHE A 215 10.30 8.61 9.24
CA PHE A 215 10.36 8.03 7.90
C PHE A 215 9.05 7.35 7.55
N VAL A 216 8.71 7.38 6.28
CA VAL A 216 7.55 6.65 5.73
C VAL A 216 8.05 5.69 4.67
N CYS A 217 7.67 4.42 4.76
CA CYS A 217 7.95 3.40 3.74
C CYS A 217 6.64 2.78 3.28
N THR A 218 6.31 2.93 2.00
CA THR A 218 5.12 2.32 1.40
C THR A 218 5.45 1.71 0.06
N THR A 219 4.81 0.60 -0.26
CA THR A 219 5.02 -0.08 -1.54
C THR A 219 4.56 0.79 -2.70
N TYR A 220 3.38 1.41 -2.57
CA TYR A 220 2.82 2.24 -3.64
C TYR A 220 2.61 3.67 -3.17
N GLY A 221 3.25 4.60 -3.84
CA GLY A 221 2.94 6.01 -3.64
C GLY A 221 2.03 6.48 -4.77
N LEU A 222 0.73 6.42 -4.58
CA LEU A 222 -0.21 6.89 -5.58
C LEU A 222 -0.29 8.42 -5.61
N PHE A 223 -0.15 9.07 -4.45
CA PHE A 223 -0.16 10.53 -4.29
C PHE A 223 -1.32 11.19 -5.04
N THR A 224 -2.53 10.71 -4.78
CA THR A 224 -3.75 11.14 -5.51
C THR A 224 -4.00 12.65 -5.45
N ASP A 225 -3.51 13.32 -4.41
CA ASP A 225 -3.63 14.76 -4.20
C ASP A 225 -2.30 15.51 -4.44
N GLY A 226 -1.34 14.84 -5.12
CA GLY A 226 -0.01 15.37 -5.34
C GLY A 226 0.89 15.28 -4.10
N VAL A 227 2.07 15.90 -4.19
CA VAL A 227 3.13 15.80 -3.15
C VAL A 227 3.28 17.06 -2.30
N ALA A 228 2.60 18.16 -2.63
CA ALA A 228 2.80 19.46 -1.98
C ALA A 228 2.63 19.43 -0.44
N LYS A 229 1.68 18.62 0.08
CA LYS A 229 1.51 18.45 1.53
C LYS A 229 2.71 17.74 2.17
N PHE A 230 3.36 16.82 1.46
CA PHE A 230 4.55 16.14 1.95
C PHE A 230 5.74 17.09 2.04
N ASP A 231 5.90 17.98 1.04
CA ASP A 231 6.92 19.03 1.05
C ASP A 231 6.71 19.99 2.23
N GLU A 232 5.46 20.43 2.46
CA GLU A 232 5.09 21.26 3.62
C GLU A 232 5.47 20.58 4.96
N TYR A 233 5.20 19.28 5.11
CA TYR A 233 5.52 18.54 6.32
C TYR A 233 7.04 18.36 6.51
N TYR A 234 7.75 18.17 5.40
CA TYR A 234 9.21 18.13 5.41
C TYR A 234 9.80 19.49 5.87
N GLU A 235 9.34 20.60 5.30
CA GLU A 235 9.78 21.95 5.68
C GLU A 235 9.50 22.28 7.14
N LYS A 236 8.38 21.78 7.69
CA LYS A 236 8.03 21.93 9.12
C LYS A 236 8.82 21.00 10.04
N GLY A 237 9.64 20.11 9.50
CA GLY A 237 10.38 19.11 10.27
C GLY A 237 9.50 18.02 10.90
N TRP A 238 8.28 17.81 10.38
CA TRP A 238 7.39 16.76 10.86
C TRP A 238 7.60 15.42 10.13
N LEU A 239 8.23 15.46 8.98
CA LEU A 239 8.54 14.31 8.14
C LEU A 239 9.97 14.47 7.62
N ASP A 240 10.78 13.44 7.74
CA ASP A 240 12.18 13.49 7.31
C ASP A 240 12.35 12.87 5.91
N ARG A 241 11.62 11.81 5.58
CA ARG A 241 11.70 11.18 4.26
C ARG A 241 10.53 10.25 3.97
N VAL A 242 10.11 10.20 2.71
CA VAL A 242 9.21 9.19 2.16
C VAL A 242 9.98 8.28 1.20
N ILE A 243 9.83 6.97 1.37
CA ILE A 243 10.45 5.95 0.53
C ILE A 243 9.34 5.10 -0.06
N THR A 244 9.29 5.01 -1.38
CA THR A 244 8.34 4.15 -2.09
C THR A 244 9.08 3.32 -3.12
N THR A 245 8.45 2.28 -3.63
CA THR A 245 8.98 1.49 -4.73
C THR A 245 8.69 2.15 -6.09
N ASN A 246 9.24 1.58 -7.15
CA ASN A 246 8.93 1.90 -8.54
C ASN A 246 8.00 0.86 -9.19
N LEU A 247 7.18 0.19 -8.40
CA LEU A 247 6.26 -0.86 -8.87
C LEU A 247 5.01 -0.31 -9.55
N ASN A 248 4.76 0.98 -9.45
CA ASN A 248 3.73 1.70 -10.19
C ASN A 248 4.34 2.81 -11.03
N TYR A 249 3.75 3.07 -12.20
CA TYR A 249 4.21 4.11 -13.11
C TYR A 249 4.09 5.49 -12.46
N ARG A 250 5.12 6.31 -12.70
CA ARG A 250 5.15 7.74 -12.34
C ARG A 250 5.88 8.53 -13.40
N ILE A 251 5.44 9.76 -13.61
CA ILE A 251 6.17 10.77 -14.39
C ILE A 251 7.28 11.35 -13.52
#